data_d68cb8ebac95de221efbbf874588e1aa
#
_entry.id   d68cb8ebac95de221efbbf874588e1aa
#
_cell.length_a   1.000
_cell.length_b   1.000
_cell.length_c   1.000
_cell.angle_alpha   90.00
_cell.angle_beta   90.00
_cell.angle_gamma   90.00
#
_symmetry.space_group_name_H-M   'P 1'
#
loop_
_entity.id
_entity.type
_entity.pdbx_description
1 polymer ?
#
loop_
_entity_poly.entity_id
_entity_poly.type
_entity_poly.pdbx_seq_one_letter_code
_entity_poly.pdbx_strand_id
1 'polypeptide(L)' 'MGYTIEQARKLRNKRQEDVAKFLNVHVQTYRKIEKNPERATIKQAKLIAKFFNMPYDSINFFS' A
#
# COMPACT_ATOMS: atom_id res chain seq x y z
N MET A 1 5.34 15.60 -3.57
CA MET A 1 4.03 14.99 -3.74
C MET A 1 4.16 13.54 -4.11
N GLY A 2 3.35 12.72 -3.52
CA GLY A 2 3.41 11.29 -3.76
C GLY A 2 2.10 10.74 -4.25
N TYR A 3 2.13 9.47 -4.63
CA TYR A 3 0.91 8.75 -4.95
C TYR A 3 0.21 8.34 -3.67
N THR A 4 -1.12 8.25 -3.71
CA THR A 4 -1.81 7.50 -2.67
C THR A 4 -1.47 6.02 -2.86
N ILE A 5 -1.72 5.21 -1.83
CA ILE A 5 -1.49 3.77 -1.96
C ILE A 5 -2.31 3.19 -3.11
N GLU A 6 -3.57 3.61 -3.22
CA GLU A 6 -4.44 3.14 -4.29
C GLU A 6 -3.92 3.53 -5.68
N GLN A 7 -3.48 4.78 -5.83
CA GLN A 7 -2.93 5.24 -7.11
C GLN A 7 -1.68 4.43 -7.49
N ALA A 8 -0.80 4.22 -6.52
CA ALA A 8 0.42 3.43 -6.76
C ALA A 8 0.08 2.00 -7.16
N ARG A 9 -0.90 1.41 -6.47
CA ARG A 9 -1.33 0.04 -6.77
C ARG A 9 -1.86 -0.06 -8.20
N LYS A 10 -2.73 0.85 -8.59
CA LYS A 10 -3.32 0.85 -9.94
C LYS A 10 -2.27 1.09 -11.00
N LEU A 11 -1.31 1.96 -10.72
CA LEU A 11 -0.23 2.24 -11.65
C LEU A 11 0.59 0.98 -11.93
N ARG A 12 0.71 0.09 -10.95
CA ARG A 12 1.43 -1.17 -11.10
C ARG A 12 0.55 -2.35 -11.50
N ASN A 13 -0.73 -2.09 -11.79
CA ASN A 13 -1.68 -3.13 -12.20
C ASN A 13 -1.82 -4.24 -11.17
N LYS A 14 -1.78 -3.89 -9.89
CA LYS A 14 -1.97 -4.85 -8.80
C LYS A 14 -3.39 -4.77 -8.28
N ARG A 15 -3.92 -5.93 -7.88
CA ARG A 15 -5.24 -5.98 -7.25
C ARG A 15 -5.08 -5.87 -5.74
N GLN A 16 -6.17 -5.50 -5.07
CA GLN A 16 -6.14 -5.42 -3.60
C GLN A 16 -5.78 -6.75 -2.98
N GLU A 17 -6.30 -7.85 -3.54
CA GLU A 17 -5.98 -9.19 -3.03
C GLU A 17 -4.49 -9.50 -3.15
N ASP A 18 -3.85 -9.04 -4.21
CA ASP A 18 -2.43 -9.30 -4.42
C ASP A 18 -1.61 -8.64 -3.31
N VAL A 19 -1.94 -7.41 -2.98
CA VAL A 19 -1.21 -6.68 -1.94
C VAL A 19 -1.47 -7.29 -0.57
N ALA A 20 -2.74 -7.61 -0.30
CA ALA A 20 -3.11 -8.22 0.98
C ALA A 20 -2.36 -9.53 1.17
N LYS A 21 -2.27 -10.33 0.13
CA LYS A 21 -1.56 -11.61 0.18
C LYS A 21 -0.07 -11.39 0.44
N PHE A 22 0.52 -10.41 -0.21
CA PHE A 22 1.93 -10.08 0.00
C PHE A 22 2.18 -9.64 1.45
N LEU A 23 1.24 -8.89 2.03
CA LEU A 23 1.33 -8.42 3.41
C LEU A 23 0.92 -9.49 4.42
N ASN A 24 0.37 -10.61 3.94
CA ASN A 24 -0.14 -11.67 4.80
C ASN A 24 -1.26 -11.19 5.72
N VAL A 25 -2.18 -10.42 5.16
CA VAL A 25 -3.38 -9.93 5.86
C VAL A 25 -4.61 -10.22 5.01
N HIS A 26 -5.79 -10.15 5.63
CA HIS A 26 -7.04 -10.24 4.88
C HIS A 26 -7.20 -9.03 3.98
N VAL A 27 -7.86 -9.23 2.82
CA VAL A 27 -8.08 -8.14 1.88
C VAL A 27 -8.88 -6.99 2.51
N GLN A 28 -9.79 -7.30 3.44
CA GLN A 28 -10.54 -6.25 4.14
C GLN A 28 -9.64 -5.39 5.01
N THR A 29 -8.64 -6.00 5.63
CA THR A 29 -7.65 -5.24 6.41
C THR A 29 -6.86 -4.32 5.49
N TYR A 30 -6.45 -4.82 4.34
CA TYR A 30 -5.72 -4.00 3.38
C TYR A 30 -6.58 -2.85 2.85
N ARG A 31 -7.89 -3.10 2.60
CA ARG A 31 -8.79 -2.04 2.15
C ARG A 31 -8.87 -0.90 3.15
N LYS A 32 -8.84 -1.22 4.43
CA LYS A 32 -8.82 -0.20 5.48
C LYS A 32 -7.54 0.61 5.43
N ILE A 33 -6.42 -0.02 5.10
CA ILE A 33 -5.14 0.67 4.94
C ILE A 33 -5.21 1.64 3.76
N GLU A 34 -5.83 1.24 2.65
CA GLU A 34 -5.97 2.17 1.52
C GLU A 34 -6.80 3.39 1.87
N LYS A 35 -7.86 3.20 2.66
CA LYS A 35 -8.70 4.32 3.10
C LYS A 35 -8.02 5.21 4.13
N ASN A 36 -7.23 4.61 5.01
CA ASN A 36 -6.55 5.31 6.09
C ASN A 36 -5.10 4.84 6.13
N PRO A 37 -4.24 5.44 5.30
CA PRO A 37 -2.85 4.96 5.16
C PRO A 37 -2.07 4.95 6.48
N GLU A 38 -2.44 5.82 7.42
CA GLU A 38 -1.78 5.86 8.72
C GLU A 38 -2.04 4.61 9.57
N ARG A 39 -2.97 3.75 9.16
CA ARG A 39 -3.18 2.47 9.83
C ARG A 39 -2.08 1.46 9.52
N ALA A 40 -1.34 1.67 8.43
CA ALA A 40 -0.24 0.78 8.08
C ALA A 40 0.89 0.96 9.10
N THR A 41 1.45 -0.16 9.54
CA THR A 41 2.69 -0.11 10.32
C THR A 41 3.81 0.33 9.41
N ILE A 42 4.93 0.77 10.00
CA ILE A 42 6.11 1.14 9.22
C ILE A 42 6.57 -0.05 8.37
N LYS A 43 6.55 -1.24 8.94
CA LYS A 43 6.92 -2.45 8.21
C LYS A 43 6.00 -2.68 7.02
N GLN A 44 4.69 -2.55 7.23
CA GLN A 44 3.73 -2.73 6.14
C GLN A 44 3.92 -1.68 5.05
N ALA A 45 4.15 -0.43 5.44
CA ALA A 45 4.36 0.65 4.48
C ALA A 45 5.59 0.37 3.61
N LYS A 46 6.67 -0.09 4.21
CA LYS A 46 7.88 -0.44 3.46
C LYS A 46 7.66 -1.63 2.54
N LEU A 47 6.89 -2.62 2.99
CA LEU A 47 6.56 -3.78 2.17
C LEU A 47 5.69 -3.38 0.97
N ILE A 48 4.74 -2.47 1.18
CA ILE A 48 3.89 -1.97 0.12
C ILE A 48 4.74 -1.28 -0.95
N ALA A 49 5.64 -0.40 -0.54
CA ALA A 49 6.52 0.28 -1.47
C ALA A 49 7.39 -0.72 -2.24
N LYS A 50 7.91 -1.73 -1.56
CA LYS A 50 8.71 -2.77 -2.18
C LYS A 50 7.89 -3.57 -3.20
N PHE A 51 6.66 -3.92 -2.85
CA PHE A 51 5.79 -4.69 -3.73
C PHE A 51 5.48 -3.92 -5.00
N PHE A 52 5.30 -2.60 -4.89
CA PHE A 52 5.04 -1.74 -6.04
C PHE A 52 6.32 -1.32 -6.74
N ASN A 53 7.48 -1.71 -6.22
CA ASN A 53 8.78 -1.32 -6.77
C ASN A 53 8.90 0.19 -6.91
N MET A 54 8.55 0.88 -5.85
CA MET A 54 8.60 2.35 -5.77
C MET A 54 9.39 2.77 -4.53
N PRO A 55 10.05 3.93 -4.59
CA PRO A 55 10.68 4.47 -3.38
C PRO A 55 9.60 4.72 -2.32
N TYR A 56 9.94 4.46 -1.07
CA TYR A 56 9.04 4.70 0.05
C TYR A 56 8.50 6.13 0.03
N ASP A 57 9.35 7.10 -0.31
CA ASP A 57 9.00 8.51 -0.29
C ASP A 57 8.01 8.90 -1.39
N SER A 58 7.83 8.05 -2.40
CA SER A 58 6.92 8.37 -3.49
C SER A 58 5.47 8.02 -3.18
N ILE A 59 5.22 7.36 -2.05
CA ILE A 59 3.87 6.99 -1.62
C ILE A 59 3.52 7.75 -0.36
N ASN A 60 2.36 8.38 -0.36
CA ASN A 60 1.92 9.17 0.78
C ASN A 60 1.17 8.28 1.77
N PHE A 61 1.82 7.99 2.90
CA PHE A 61 1.23 7.17 3.96
C PHE A 61 0.62 8.00 5.09
N PHE A 62 0.64 9.32 5.00
CA PHE A 62 0.32 10.16 6.16
C PHE A 62 -0.81 11.17 5.93
N SER A 63 -1.53 11.06 4.87
CA SER A 63 -2.60 12.05 4.65
C SER A 63 -3.98 11.48 4.80
#